data_c023c62286f8013103945e8817e0ea37
#
_entry.id   c023c62286f8013103945e8817e0ea37
#
_cell.length_a   1.000
_cell.length_b   1.000
_cell.length_c   1.000
_cell.angle_alpha   90.00
_cell.angle_beta   90.00
_cell.angle_gamma   90.00
#
_symmetry.space_group_name_H-M   'P 1'
#
loop_
_entity.id
_entity.type
_entity.pdbx_description
1 polymer ?
#
loop_
_entity_poly.entity_id
_entity_poly.type
_entity_poly.pdbx_seq_one_letter_code
_entity_poly.pdbx_strand_id
1 'polypeptide(L)'
;MNIIIRDEQAEDIEAIEELTKAAFQNAEHTSHTEHFIVNSLRDHGQLTISLVAIEDKSIIGHIAISPVEISSGEIGWYGLGPISVHPNKQGCGVGSLLINKSLEKLKQLGAQGCVLLGDPNYYSRFGFKNYPELILPDVPSEYFQALTFSGNIPKANVKYHEAFNAT
;
A
#
# COMPACT_ATOMS: atom_id res chain seq x y z
N MET A 1 6.97 18.40 15.24
CA MET A 1 5.97 17.37 14.99
C MET A 1 6.59 16.00 15.23
N ASN A 2 6.16 15.30 16.26
CA ASN A 2 6.70 13.98 16.61
C ASN A 2 5.77 12.89 16.09
N ILE A 3 6.12 12.31 14.95
CA ILE A 3 5.37 11.21 14.35
C ILE A 3 6.13 9.92 14.57
N ILE A 4 5.46 8.94 15.15
CA ILE A 4 6.03 7.60 15.39
C ILE A 4 5.39 6.65 14.38
N ILE A 5 6.22 5.86 13.70
CA ILE A 5 5.74 4.79 12.81
C ILE A 5 6.02 3.46 13.50
N ARG A 6 4.98 2.65 13.66
CA ARG A 6 5.12 1.30 14.24
C ARG A 6 4.15 0.32 13.61
N ASP A 7 4.38 -0.95 13.86
CA ASP A 7 3.44 -2.00 13.42
C ASP A 7 2.09 -1.84 14.13
N GLU A 8 1.02 -2.23 13.43
CA GLU A 8 -0.31 -2.22 14.03
C GLU A 8 -0.38 -3.20 15.21
N GLN A 9 -1.19 -2.87 16.17
CA GLN A 9 -1.53 -3.72 17.31
C GLN A 9 -3.03 -4.03 17.24
N ALA A 10 -3.48 -5.05 17.96
CA ALA A 10 -4.88 -5.47 17.90
C ALA A 10 -5.84 -4.33 18.26
N GLU A 11 -5.48 -3.50 19.22
CA GLU A 11 -6.29 -2.36 19.66
C GLU A 11 -6.37 -1.23 18.62
N ASP A 12 -5.56 -1.27 17.56
CA ASP A 12 -5.56 -0.24 16.50
C ASP A 12 -6.60 -0.50 15.40
N ILE A 13 -7.15 -1.71 15.33
CA ILE A 13 -7.96 -2.15 14.18
C ILE A 13 -9.14 -1.20 13.93
N GLU A 14 -9.87 -0.85 14.98
CA GLU A 14 -11.02 0.06 14.85
C GLU A 14 -10.60 1.45 14.40
N ALA A 15 -9.51 1.97 14.96
CA ALA A 15 -8.99 3.28 14.60
C ALA A 15 -8.50 3.32 13.15
N ILE A 16 -7.88 2.24 12.68
CA ILE A 16 -7.46 2.10 11.27
C ILE A 16 -8.68 2.13 10.35
N GLU A 17 -9.75 1.41 10.71
CA GLU A 17 -10.97 1.40 9.91
C GLU A 17 -11.58 2.81 9.80
N GLU A 18 -11.72 3.51 10.91
CA GLU A 18 -12.27 4.87 10.92
C GLU A 18 -11.39 5.86 10.15
N LEU A 19 -10.08 5.74 10.30
CA LEU A 19 -9.12 6.56 9.56
C LEU A 19 -9.24 6.34 8.06
N THR A 20 -9.34 5.07 7.63
CA THR A 20 -9.42 4.73 6.22
C THR A 20 -10.71 5.27 5.61
N LYS A 21 -11.84 5.12 6.31
CA LYS A 21 -13.11 5.72 5.87
C LYS A 21 -12.97 7.23 5.69
N ALA A 22 -12.42 7.92 6.67
CA ALA A 22 -12.27 9.38 6.63
C ALA A 22 -11.34 9.83 5.50
N ALA A 23 -10.25 9.13 5.30
CA ALA A 23 -9.25 9.49 4.28
C ALA A 23 -9.81 9.40 2.85
N PHE A 24 -10.69 8.42 2.59
CA PHE A 24 -11.26 8.20 1.25
C PHE A 24 -12.64 8.79 1.06
N GLN A 25 -13.23 9.39 2.08
CA GLN A 25 -14.61 9.88 2.03
C GLN A 25 -14.85 10.88 0.89
N ASN A 26 -13.90 11.80 0.66
CA ASN A 26 -13.98 12.82 -0.36
C ASN A 26 -12.97 12.63 -1.49
N ALA A 27 -12.29 11.48 -1.54
CA ALA A 27 -11.30 11.21 -2.57
C ALA A 27 -11.97 10.89 -3.90
N GLU A 28 -11.30 11.28 -5.00
CA GLU A 28 -11.69 10.87 -6.35
C GLU A 28 -11.15 9.46 -6.63
N HIS A 29 -11.76 8.76 -7.58
CA HIS A 29 -11.31 7.43 -8.04
C HIS A 29 -11.20 6.40 -6.93
N THR A 30 -12.14 6.43 -5.98
CA THR A 30 -12.23 5.47 -4.88
C THR A 30 -13.54 4.70 -4.96
N SER A 31 -13.48 3.42 -4.54
CA SER A 31 -14.68 2.60 -4.37
C SER A 31 -15.37 2.83 -3.02
N HIS A 32 -14.74 3.58 -2.11
CA HIS A 32 -15.14 3.76 -0.71
C HIS A 32 -15.21 2.44 0.08
N THR A 33 -14.48 1.41 -0.39
CA THR A 33 -14.41 0.09 0.24
C THR A 33 -13.02 -0.22 0.79
N GLU A 34 -12.11 0.75 0.78
CA GLU A 34 -10.71 0.56 1.17
C GLU A 34 -10.58 -0.01 2.60
N HIS A 35 -11.45 0.41 3.52
CA HIS A 35 -11.44 -0.13 4.89
C HIS A 35 -11.86 -1.60 4.93
N PHE A 36 -12.75 -2.05 4.05
CA PHE A 36 -13.09 -3.47 3.92
C PHE A 36 -11.92 -4.27 3.35
N ILE A 37 -11.16 -3.69 2.43
CA ILE A 37 -9.96 -4.33 1.87
C ILE A 37 -8.95 -4.61 2.97
N VAL A 38 -8.65 -3.63 3.81
CA VAL A 38 -7.70 -3.79 4.92
C VAL A 38 -8.17 -4.89 5.87
N ASN A 39 -9.44 -4.85 6.29
CA ASN A 39 -10.00 -5.85 7.18
C ASN A 39 -9.95 -7.26 6.56
N SER A 40 -10.28 -7.38 5.28
CA SER A 40 -10.26 -8.65 4.57
C SER A 40 -8.84 -9.21 4.43
N LEU A 41 -7.86 -8.36 4.12
CA LEU A 41 -6.45 -8.77 4.07
C LEU A 41 -6.00 -9.32 5.43
N ARG A 42 -6.39 -8.65 6.51
CA ARG A 42 -6.06 -9.10 7.87
C ARG A 42 -6.70 -10.44 8.17
N ASP A 43 -7.99 -10.59 7.86
CA ASP A 43 -8.76 -11.82 8.16
C ASP A 43 -8.24 -13.03 7.38
N HIS A 44 -7.67 -12.80 6.19
CA HIS A 44 -7.12 -13.88 5.34
C HIS A 44 -5.61 -14.11 5.56
N GLY A 45 -5.01 -13.45 6.54
CA GLY A 45 -3.58 -13.61 6.81
C GLY A 45 -2.68 -13.03 5.72
N GLN A 46 -3.17 -12.08 4.94
CA GLN A 46 -2.45 -11.48 3.81
C GLN A 46 -1.88 -10.10 4.12
N LEU A 47 -2.06 -9.60 5.34
CA LEU A 47 -1.56 -8.28 5.72
C LEU A 47 -0.11 -8.43 6.19
N THR A 48 0.82 -8.47 5.22
CA THR A 48 2.24 -8.72 5.46
C THR A 48 2.88 -7.60 6.28
N ILE A 49 2.57 -6.35 5.92
CA ILE A 49 3.02 -5.17 6.63
C ILE A 49 1.81 -4.29 6.87
N SER A 50 1.61 -3.87 8.10
CA SER A 50 0.59 -2.91 8.47
C SER A 50 1.21 -1.94 9.46
N LEU A 51 1.41 -0.70 9.02
CA LEU A 51 2.07 0.33 9.82
C LEU A 51 1.11 1.46 10.12
N VAL A 52 1.17 1.95 11.34
CA VAL A 52 0.43 3.14 11.76
C VAL A 52 1.39 4.29 12.02
N ALA A 53 0.94 5.50 11.68
CA ALA A 53 1.62 6.74 12.02
C ALA A 53 0.88 7.40 13.17
N ILE A 54 1.59 7.70 14.24
CA ILE A 54 1.00 8.21 15.48
C ILE A 54 1.57 9.59 15.80
N GLU A 55 0.69 10.53 16.07
CA GLU A 55 1.03 11.86 16.58
C GLU A 55 0.15 12.14 17.79
N ASP A 56 0.76 12.51 18.92
CA ASP A 56 0.05 12.82 20.18
C ASP A 56 -0.95 11.72 20.56
N LYS A 57 -0.51 10.46 20.51
CA LYS A 57 -1.28 9.26 20.85
C LYS A 57 -2.45 8.97 19.89
N SER A 58 -2.59 9.71 18.81
CA SER A 58 -3.63 9.50 17.81
C SER A 58 -3.05 8.89 16.55
N ILE A 59 -3.75 7.91 15.97
CA ILE A 59 -3.39 7.35 14.68
C ILE A 59 -3.82 8.33 13.59
N ILE A 60 -2.84 8.85 12.85
CA ILE A 60 -3.07 9.83 11.78
C ILE A 60 -2.78 9.29 10.40
N GLY A 61 -2.22 8.10 10.30
CA GLY A 61 -1.92 7.46 9.03
C GLY A 61 -1.81 5.96 9.16
N HIS A 62 -1.98 5.27 8.03
CA HIS A 62 -1.88 3.81 7.95
C HIS A 62 -1.45 3.39 6.55
N ILE A 63 -0.68 2.31 6.45
CA ILE A 63 -0.33 1.69 5.18
C ILE A 63 -0.41 0.17 5.30
N ALA A 64 -0.98 -0.45 4.28
CA ALA A 64 -1.07 -1.90 4.16
C ALA A 64 -0.21 -2.38 3.00
N ILE A 65 0.49 -3.49 3.21
CA ILE A 65 1.27 -4.18 2.17
C ILE A 65 0.84 -5.64 2.18
N SER A 66 0.55 -6.17 1.00
CA SER A 66 0.09 -7.56 0.85
C SER A 66 0.75 -8.23 -0.36
N PRO A 67 0.88 -9.58 -0.36
CA PRO A 67 1.47 -10.28 -1.50
C PRO A 67 0.60 -10.14 -2.75
N VAL A 68 1.26 -10.10 -3.91
CA VAL A 68 0.58 -10.21 -5.21
C VAL A 68 1.10 -11.44 -5.94
N GLU A 69 0.29 -11.96 -6.86
CA GLU A 69 0.68 -13.07 -7.73
C GLU A 69 1.27 -12.52 -9.02
N ILE A 70 2.36 -13.14 -9.47
CA ILE A 70 3.00 -12.86 -10.75
C ILE A 70 2.74 -14.06 -11.66
N SER A 71 2.16 -13.84 -12.84
CA SER A 71 1.70 -14.93 -13.72
C SER A 71 2.82 -15.84 -14.20
N SER A 72 4.06 -15.34 -14.21
CA SER A 72 5.24 -16.14 -14.57
C SER A 72 5.82 -16.94 -13.41
N GLY A 73 5.22 -16.88 -12.22
CA GLY A 73 5.56 -17.71 -11.08
C GLY A 73 6.60 -17.14 -10.10
N GLU A 74 7.14 -15.96 -10.34
CA GLU A 74 8.04 -15.32 -9.39
C GLU A 74 7.32 -15.04 -8.09
N ILE A 75 8.03 -15.21 -6.97
CA ILE A 75 7.53 -14.92 -5.63
C ILE A 75 8.25 -13.70 -5.05
N GLY A 76 7.74 -13.19 -3.92
CA GLY A 76 8.39 -12.05 -3.25
C GLY A 76 7.98 -10.70 -3.81
N TRP A 77 6.87 -10.62 -4.52
CA TRP A 77 6.29 -9.38 -5.01
C TRP A 77 5.10 -8.98 -4.15
N TYR A 78 5.00 -7.70 -3.84
CA TYR A 78 4.00 -7.16 -2.91
C TYR A 78 3.30 -5.97 -3.52
N GLY A 79 2.05 -5.75 -3.10
CA GLY A 79 1.28 -4.57 -3.45
C GLY A 79 1.25 -3.58 -2.30
N LEU A 80 1.47 -2.32 -2.60
CA LEU A 80 1.40 -1.22 -1.65
C LEU A 80 0.01 -0.61 -1.71
N GLY A 81 -0.70 -0.65 -0.62
CA GLY A 81 -2.01 -0.04 -0.47
C GLY A 81 -3.03 -0.98 0.16
N PRO A 82 -4.12 -0.41 0.67
CA PRO A 82 -4.42 1.01 0.77
C PRO A 82 -3.46 1.78 1.68
N ILE A 83 -3.25 3.05 1.36
CA ILE A 83 -2.55 3.99 2.23
C ILE A 83 -3.52 5.11 2.60
N SER A 84 -3.57 5.47 3.87
CA SER A 84 -4.52 6.46 4.39
C SER A 84 -3.80 7.48 5.27
N VAL A 85 -4.15 8.75 5.09
CA VAL A 85 -3.69 9.84 5.96
C VAL A 85 -4.92 10.66 6.36
N HIS A 86 -5.03 10.95 7.65
CA HIS A 86 -6.14 11.75 8.17
C HIS A 86 -6.28 13.03 7.34
N PRO A 87 -7.51 13.43 6.94
CA PRO A 87 -7.70 14.60 6.09
C PRO A 87 -7.00 15.88 6.58
N ASN A 88 -6.94 16.08 7.89
CA ASN A 88 -6.29 17.25 8.48
C ASN A 88 -4.76 17.16 8.48
N LYS A 89 -4.19 16.03 8.11
CA LYS A 89 -2.75 15.77 8.12
C LYS A 89 -2.18 15.48 6.74
N GLN A 90 -3.00 15.55 5.70
CA GLN A 90 -2.54 15.39 4.33
C GLN A 90 -1.65 16.56 3.94
N GLY A 91 -0.66 16.30 3.09
CA GLY A 91 0.30 17.33 2.67
C GLY A 91 1.39 17.63 3.68
N CYS A 92 1.47 16.86 4.78
CA CYS A 92 2.45 17.10 5.86
C CYS A 92 3.56 16.05 5.88
N GLY A 93 3.65 15.19 4.87
CA GLY A 93 4.71 14.19 4.77
C GLY A 93 4.45 12.87 5.49
N VAL A 94 3.27 12.66 6.05
CA VAL A 94 2.91 11.41 6.76
C VAL A 94 2.95 10.23 5.80
N GLY A 95 2.38 10.37 4.62
CA GLY A 95 2.39 9.33 3.59
C GLY A 95 3.80 8.92 3.21
N SER A 96 4.69 9.88 3.02
CA SER A 96 6.10 9.61 2.68
C SER A 96 6.82 8.83 3.78
N LEU A 97 6.56 9.15 5.05
CA LEU A 97 7.14 8.40 6.17
C LEU A 97 6.68 6.95 6.17
N LEU A 98 5.39 6.71 5.94
CA LEU A 98 4.81 5.37 5.87
C LEU A 98 5.38 4.58 4.70
N ILE A 99 5.47 5.19 3.52
CA ILE A 99 6.00 4.53 2.32
C ILE A 99 7.46 4.15 2.51
N ASN A 100 8.28 5.08 2.97
CA ASN A 100 9.71 4.82 3.16
C ASN A 100 9.96 3.72 4.18
N LYS A 101 9.21 3.70 5.28
CA LYS A 101 9.33 2.65 6.29
C LYS A 101 8.89 1.30 5.76
N SER A 102 7.83 1.28 4.96
CA SER A 102 7.34 0.05 4.33
C SER A 102 8.36 -0.54 3.35
N LEU A 103 8.98 0.30 2.52
CA LEU A 103 10.00 -0.13 1.58
C LEU A 103 11.23 -0.68 2.30
N GLU A 104 11.63 -0.05 3.40
CA GLU A 104 12.71 -0.55 4.25
C GLU A 104 12.38 -1.95 4.79
N LYS A 105 11.16 -2.14 5.31
CA LYS A 105 10.73 -3.44 5.83
C LYS A 105 10.67 -4.51 4.75
N LEU A 106 10.22 -4.17 3.54
CA LEU A 106 10.20 -5.10 2.42
C LEU A 106 11.61 -5.56 2.05
N LYS A 107 12.58 -4.67 2.05
CA LYS A 107 13.99 -5.03 1.83
C LYS A 107 14.49 -5.99 2.90
N GLN A 108 14.15 -5.74 4.16
CA GLN A 108 14.53 -6.60 5.28
C GLN A 108 13.92 -8.00 5.18
N LEU A 109 12.72 -8.11 4.59
CA LEU A 109 12.05 -9.40 4.35
C LEU A 109 12.64 -10.16 3.16
N GLY A 110 13.53 -9.54 2.38
CA GLY A 110 14.06 -10.13 1.17
C GLY A 110 13.10 -10.05 -0.03
N ALA A 111 12.20 -9.09 -0.05
CA ALA A 111 11.25 -8.92 -1.16
C ALA A 111 11.98 -8.66 -2.47
N GLN A 112 11.43 -9.16 -3.57
CA GLN A 112 11.95 -8.93 -4.92
C GLN A 112 11.50 -7.59 -5.47
N GLY A 113 10.29 -7.16 -5.15
CA GLY A 113 9.77 -5.89 -5.61
C GLY A 113 8.41 -5.56 -5.05
N CYS A 114 7.92 -4.38 -5.44
CA CYS A 114 6.65 -3.84 -4.97
C CYS A 114 5.93 -3.15 -6.12
N VAL A 115 4.61 -3.30 -6.18
CA VAL A 115 3.77 -2.67 -7.18
C VAL A 115 2.72 -1.80 -6.52
N LEU A 116 2.19 -0.83 -7.27
CA LEU A 116 1.08 -0.01 -6.80
C LEU A 116 0.29 0.59 -7.96
N LEU A 117 -0.93 1.02 -7.65
CA LEU A 117 -1.72 1.88 -8.49
C LEU A 117 -1.75 3.27 -7.87
N GLY A 118 -1.36 4.30 -8.59
CA GLY A 118 -1.36 5.66 -8.07
C GLY A 118 -0.81 6.69 -9.03
N ASP A 119 -0.70 7.91 -8.55
CA ASP A 119 -0.21 9.03 -9.34
C ASP A 119 1.30 8.91 -9.59
N PRO A 120 1.75 8.74 -10.85
CA PRO A 120 3.17 8.62 -11.14
C PRO A 120 3.97 9.86 -10.74
N ASN A 121 3.36 11.04 -10.74
CA ASN A 121 4.05 12.26 -10.32
C ASN A 121 4.39 12.24 -8.83
N TYR A 122 3.60 11.55 -8.03
CA TYR A 122 3.87 11.42 -6.60
C TYR A 122 4.84 10.26 -6.32
N TYR A 123 4.53 9.07 -6.86
CA TYR A 123 5.26 7.85 -6.48
C TYR A 123 6.64 7.72 -7.14
N SER A 124 6.93 8.50 -8.20
CA SER A 124 8.25 8.49 -8.83
C SER A 124 9.37 8.89 -7.85
N ARG A 125 9.07 9.71 -6.86
CA ARG A 125 10.05 10.14 -5.84
C ARG A 125 10.57 9.00 -4.99
N PHE A 126 9.83 7.88 -4.93
CA PHE A 126 10.23 6.68 -4.17
C PHE A 126 10.93 5.64 -5.05
N GLY A 127 11.03 5.91 -6.36
CA GLY A 127 11.65 4.99 -7.32
C GLY A 127 10.69 4.14 -8.12
N PHE A 128 9.39 4.31 -7.94
CA PHE A 128 8.37 3.60 -8.71
C PHE A 128 8.35 4.12 -10.15
N LYS A 129 8.22 3.19 -11.09
CA LYS A 129 8.15 3.49 -12.53
C LYS A 129 7.13 2.59 -13.20
N ASN A 130 6.64 3.03 -14.35
CA ASN A 130 5.85 2.18 -15.23
C ASN A 130 6.79 1.29 -16.04
N TYR A 131 6.55 -0.02 -16.03
CA TYR A 131 7.29 -1.00 -16.81
C TYR A 131 6.31 -1.69 -17.76
N PRO A 132 6.45 -1.50 -19.08
CA PRO A 132 5.50 -2.09 -20.05
C PRO A 132 5.39 -3.62 -19.97
N GLU A 133 6.44 -4.31 -19.54
CA GLU A 133 6.47 -5.76 -19.42
C GLU A 133 5.68 -6.31 -18.22
N LEU A 134 5.43 -5.49 -17.20
CA LEU A 134 4.69 -5.89 -16.00
C LEU A 134 3.32 -5.22 -16.02
N ILE A 135 2.26 -6.02 -16.12
CA ILE A 135 0.92 -5.53 -16.45
C ILE A 135 -0.07 -5.88 -15.35
N LEU A 136 -0.87 -4.91 -14.94
CA LEU A 136 -2.09 -5.17 -14.18
C LEU A 136 -3.25 -5.00 -15.17
N PRO A 137 -3.98 -6.09 -15.53
CA PRO A 137 -5.07 -6.01 -16.49
C PRO A 137 -6.19 -5.08 -16.04
N ASP A 138 -6.88 -4.47 -17.01
CA ASP A 138 -8.10 -3.67 -16.82
C ASP A 138 -7.89 -2.33 -16.10
N VAL A 139 -6.65 -1.85 -16.03
CA VAL A 139 -6.34 -0.51 -15.49
C VAL A 139 -5.51 0.28 -16.49
N PRO A 140 -5.61 1.63 -16.48
CA PRO A 140 -4.72 2.44 -17.30
C PRO A 140 -3.26 2.20 -16.92
N SER A 141 -2.43 1.89 -17.91
CA SER A 141 -1.05 1.43 -17.68
C SER A 141 -0.18 2.46 -16.99
N GLU A 142 -0.43 3.75 -17.20
CA GLU A 142 0.36 4.82 -16.61
C GLU A 142 0.23 4.90 -15.08
N TYR A 143 -0.84 4.35 -14.51
CA TYR A 143 -1.05 4.36 -13.07
C TYR A 143 -0.49 3.12 -12.38
N PHE A 144 -0.15 2.08 -13.13
CA PHE A 144 0.46 0.87 -12.56
C PHE A 144 1.97 1.00 -12.58
N GLN A 145 2.58 0.95 -11.40
CA GLN A 145 3.99 1.22 -11.22
C GLN A 145 4.64 0.14 -10.39
N ALA A 146 5.93 -0.05 -10.58
CA ALA A 146 6.71 -1.04 -9.86
C ALA A 146 8.06 -0.48 -9.42
N LEU A 147 8.56 -1.07 -8.35
CA LEU A 147 9.90 -0.84 -7.83
C LEU A 147 10.54 -2.21 -7.60
N THR A 148 11.73 -2.42 -8.14
CA THR A 148 12.45 -3.69 -7.95
C THR A 148 13.58 -3.52 -6.94
N PHE A 149 13.72 -4.48 -6.04
CA PHE A 149 14.84 -4.56 -5.11
C PHE A 149 15.94 -5.49 -5.64
N SER A 150 15.57 -6.41 -6.56
CA SER A 150 16.51 -7.39 -7.16
C SER A 150 17.15 -6.90 -8.45
N GLY A 151 16.61 -5.84 -9.06
CA GLY A 151 17.03 -5.36 -10.38
C GLY A 151 16.28 -6.00 -11.54
N ASN A 152 15.43 -6.99 -11.29
CA ASN A 152 14.70 -7.72 -12.33
C ASN A 152 13.22 -7.37 -12.30
N ILE A 153 12.65 -7.12 -13.50
CA ILE A 153 11.21 -6.89 -13.67
C ILE A 153 10.66 -8.07 -14.46
N PRO A 154 9.69 -8.82 -13.91
CA PRO A 154 9.06 -9.92 -14.65
C PRO A 154 8.31 -9.43 -15.88
N LYS A 155 8.30 -10.22 -16.93
CA LYS A 155 7.42 -10.01 -18.08
C LYS A 155 6.17 -10.85 -17.84
N ALA A 156 5.15 -10.26 -17.22
CA ALA A 156 4.03 -11.01 -16.66
C ALA A 156 2.85 -10.11 -16.34
N ASN A 157 1.73 -10.75 -15.99
CA ASN A 157 0.58 -10.08 -15.40
C ASN A 157 0.64 -10.19 -13.87
N VAL A 158 0.13 -9.17 -13.20
CA VAL A 158 0.03 -9.10 -11.75
C VAL A 158 -1.43 -9.30 -11.35
N LYS A 159 -1.64 -10.04 -10.27
CA LYS A 159 -2.98 -10.23 -9.69
C LYS A 159 -2.91 -9.96 -8.19
N TYR A 160 -3.74 -9.02 -7.73
CA TYR A 160 -3.93 -8.77 -6.32
C TYR A 160 -4.79 -9.85 -5.68
N HIS A 161 -4.65 -10.04 -4.38
CA HIS A 161 -5.47 -10.97 -3.62
C HIS A 161 -6.95 -10.61 -3.75
N GLU A 162 -7.82 -11.62 -3.69
CA GLU A 162 -9.27 -11.43 -3.80
C GLU A 162 -9.85 -10.51 -2.71
N ALA A 163 -9.13 -10.30 -1.60
CA ALA A 163 -9.51 -9.34 -0.56
C ALA A 163 -9.72 -7.92 -1.12
N PHE A 164 -9.07 -7.59 -2.24
CA PHE A 164 -9.24 -6.29 -2.90
C PHE A 164 -10.63 -6.12 -3.53
N ASN A 165 -11.41 -7.18 -3.62
CA ASN A 165 -12.80 -7.14 -4.08
C ASN A 165 -13.80 -7.01 -2.92
N ALA A 166 -13.35 -6.83 -1.69
CA ALA A 166 -14.21 -6.73 -0.50
C ALA A 166 -15.12 -5.50 -0.58
N THR A 167 -16.37 -5.70 -0.20
CA THR A 167 -17.40 -4.66 -0.20
C THR A 167 -18.23 -4.71 1.08
#